data_4afce7502f7b38b960f37e54f22f02ab
#
_entry.id   4afce7502f7b38b960f37e54f22f02ab
#
_cell.length_a   1.000
_cell.length_b   1.000
_cell.length_c   1.000
_cell.angle_alpha   90.00
_cell.angle_beta   90.00
_cell.angle_gamma   90.00
#
_symmetry.space_group_name_H-M   'P 1'
#
loop_
_entity.id
_entity.type
_entity.pdbx_description
1 polymer ?
#
loop_
_entity_poly.entity_id
_entity_poly.type
_entity_poly.pdbx_seq_one_letter_code
_entity_poly.pdbx_strand_id
1 'polypeptide(L)'
;IEMGARGGMIAPDEKTFDFIKGREFTPKEMDWDKAMDYWQDLYTDENAEFDKEFFFDGNEIEPMITFGTNPGMGIGISEFIPIAENVEGGNATYQKSLNYMGYNEGETMIGKEIDFVFLGSCTNGRIEDFRAFTEIVKGKKKADSVTAWLVPGSHKVEKAIEEEGLLDILKESGFELREPGCSACLAMNEDKIPMGKYAVSTSNRNFEGRQGPGSRTLLASPIMAAAAAVTGKVTDPRTLIN
;
A
#
# COMPACT_ATOMS: atom_id res chain seq x y z
N ILE A 1 5.44 -9.94 8.85
CA ILE A 1 5.85 -10.85 7.77
C ILE A 1 6.62 -10.12 6.65
N GLU A 2 6.25 -8.89 6.35
CA GLU A 2 6.94 -8.07 5.33
C GLU A 2 8.35 -7.69 5.76
N MET A 3 8.61 -7.53 7.03
CA MET A 3 9.95 -7.32 7.57
C MET A 3 10.73 -8.62 7.85
N GLY A 4 10.20 -9.77 7.45
CA GLY A 4 10.85 -11.07 7.62
C GLY A 4 10.64 -11.75 8.99
N ALA A 5 9.80 -11.19 9.85
CA ALA A 5 9.46 -11.80 11.13
C ALA A 5 8.61 -13.06 10.96
N ARG A 6 8.74 -14.03 11.86
CA ARG A 6 7.94 -15.26 11.87
C ARG A 6 6.51 -15.04 12.35
N GLY A 7 6.27 -13.97 13.08
CA GLY A 7 4.97 -13.56 13.58
C GLY A 7 5.02 -12.13 14.05
N GLY A 8 3.86 -11.56 14.37
CA GLY A 8 3.72 -10.22 14.89
C GLY A 8 2.58 -10.17 15.89
N MET A 9 2.77 -9.42 16.95
CA MET A 9 1.73 -9.13 17.94
C MET A 9 1.70 -7.62 18.17
N ILE A 10 0.53 -7.03 18.05
CA ILE A 10 0.30 -5.61 18.26
C ILE A 10 -0.81 -5.49 19.28
N ALA A 11 -0.58 -4.77 20.38
CA ALA A 11 -1.59 -4.53 21.38
C ALA A 11 -2.78 -3.75 20.77
N PRO A 12 -4.02 -4.09 21.11
CA PRO A 12 -5.18 -3.36 20.62
C PRO A 12 -5.21 -1.95 21.23
N ASP A 13 -5.55 -0.97 20.40
CA ASP A 13 -5.68 0.43 20.76
C ASP A 13 -7.10 0.95 20.45
N GLU A 14 -7.34 2.22 20.69
CA GLU A 14 -8.62 2.86 20.42
C GLU A 14 -9.06 2.71 18.96
N LYS A 15 -8.11 2.77 18.00
CA LYS A 15 -8.43 2.57 16.57
C LYS A 15 -8.89 1.15 16.29
N THR A 16 -8.31 0.17 16.98
CA THR A 16 -8.75 -1.23 16.92
C THR A 16 -10.18 -1.36 17.44
N PHE A 17 -10.48 -0.76 18.57
CA PHE A 17 -11.81 -0.81 19.18
C PHE A 17 -12.85 -0.11 18.31
N ASP A 18 -12.57 1.07 17.80
CA ASP A 18 -13.44 1.79 16.89
C ASP A 18 -13.71 1.00 15.60
N PHE A 19 -12.69 0.34 15.06
CA PHE A 19 -12.83 -0.48 13.87
C PHE A 19 -13.76 -1.67 14.06
N ILE A 20 -13.75 -2.32 15.22
CA ILE A 20 -14.58 -3.51 15.48
C ILE A 20 -15.93 -3.17 16.07
N LYS A 21 -16.12 -2.00 16.69
CA LYS A 21 -17.35 -1.58 17.36
C LYS A 21 -18.55 -1.62 16.42
N GLY A 22 -19.63 -2.24 16.88
CA GLY A 22 -20.89 -2.31 16.12
C GLY A 22 -20.90 -3.30 14.97
N ARG A 23 -19.85 -4.06 14.72
CA ARG A 23 -19.84 -5.11 13.71
C ARG A 23 -20.70 -6.30 14.16
N GLU A 24 -21.13 -7.11 13.20
CA GLU A 24 -22.10 -8.20 13.39
C GLU A 24 -21.71 -9.19 14.49
N PHE A 25 -20.43 -9.56 14.56
CA PHE A 25 -19.90 -10.58 15.45
C PHE A 25 -19.13 -10.02 16.66
N THR A 26 -19.16 -8.71 16.89
CA THR A 26 -18.56 -8.12 18.07
C THR A 26 -19.48 -8.23 19.29
N PRO A 27 -18.93 -8.31 20.50
CA PRO A 27 -19.71 -8.22 21.72
C PRO A 27 -20.60 -6.97 21.72
N LYS A 28 -21.75 -7.05 22.37
CA LYS A 28 -22.74 -5.97 22.45
C LYS A 28 -23.07 -5.62 23.89
N GLU A 29 -23.46 -4.37 24.11
CA GLU A 29 -23.89 -3.87 25.43
C GLU A 29 -22.89 -4.20 26.55
N MET A 30 -23.33 -4.82 27.63
CA MET A 30 -22.47 -5.15 28.78
C MET A 30 -21.32 -6.13 28.44
N ASP A 31 -21.45 -6.95 27.40
CA ASP A 31 -20.37 -7.82 26.98
C ASP A 31 -19.29 -7.06 26.20
N TRP A 32 -19.64 -5.93 25.58
CA TRP A 32 -18.68 -5.02 25.01
C TRP A 32 -17.78 -4.41 26.09
N ASP A 33 -18.36 -3.91 27.18
CA ASP A 33 -17.60 -3.29 28.28
C ASP A 33 -16.62 -4.29 28.91
N LYS A 34 -17.08 -5.52 29.18
CA LYS A 34 -16.20 -6.59 29.67
C LYS A 34 -15.09 -6.96 28.69
N ALA A 35 -15.40 -6.97 27.40
CA ALA A 35 -14.40 -7.24 26.37
C ALA A 35 -13.37 -6.11 26.29
N MET A 36 -13.80 -4.86 26.37
CA MET A 36 -12.92 -3.70 26.42
C MET A 36 -11.95 -3.76 27.60
N ASP A 37 -12.47 -4.04 28.81
CA ASP A 37 -11.63 -4.20 30.00
C ASP A 37 -10.58 -5.29 29.80
N TYR A 38 -10.98 -6.44 29.28
CA TYR A 38 -10.05 -7.54 28.99
C TYR A 38 -9.01 -7.19 27.90
N TRP A 39 -9.42 -6.51 26.83
CA TRP A 39 -8.54 -6.18 25.73
C TRP A 39 -7.53 -5.09 26.08
N GLN A 40 -7.88 -4.19 27.00
CA GLN A 40 -6.95 -3.16 27.51
C GLN A 40 -5.82 -3.77 28.33
N ASP A 41 -6.00 -4.95 28.89
CA ASP A 41 -4.95 -5.69 29.63
C ASP A 41 -4.00 -6.47 28.70
N LEU A 42 -4.23 -6.48 27.37
CA LEU A 42 -3.41 -7.21 26.40
C LEU A 42 -2.14 -6.46 25.94
N TYR A 43 -1.74 -5.46 26.70
CA TYR A 43 -0.46 -4.79 26.47
C TYR A 43 0.71 -5.63 27.00
N THR A 44 1.88 -5.40 26.42
CA THR A 44 3.13 -5.99 26.92
C THR A 44 3.38 -5.55 28.38
N ASP A 45 3.81 -6.49 29.22
CA ASP A 45 4.15 -6.20 30.60
C ASP A 45 5.27 -5.15 30.70
N GLU A 46 5.19 -4.26 31.69
CA GLU A 46 6.16 -3.18 31.89
C GLU A 46 7.61 -3.70 32.07
N ASN A 47 7.76 -4.93 32.55
CA ASN A 47 9.04 -5.56 32.82
C ASN A 47 9.48 -6.54 31.72
N ALA A 48 8.84 -6.53 30.55
CA ALA A 48 9.19 -7.41 29.44
C ALA A 48 10.61 -7.09 28.96
N GLU A 49 11.43 -8.13 28.80
CA GLU A 49 12.78 -8.03 28.23
C GLU A 49 12.75 -8.45 26.77
N PHE A 50 13.36 -7.66 25.89
CA PHE A 50 13.44 -7.92 24.47
C PHE A 50 14.89 -8.07 24.04
N ASP A 51 15.16 -8.98 23.09
CA ASP A 51 16.49 -9.13 22.49
C ASP A 51 16.95 -7.87 21.75
N LYS A 52 16.02 -7.15 21.13
CA LYS A 52 16.25 -5.87 20.45
C LYS A 52 15.00 -5.00 20.49
N GLU A 53 15.20 -3.71 20.61
CA GLU A 53 14.15 -2.69 20.54
C GLU A 53 14.50 -1.67 19.47
N PHE A 54 13.49 -1.26 18.71
CA PHE A 54 13.60 -0.22 17.68
C PHE A 54 12.52 0.83 17.92
N PHE A 55 12.91 2.09 17.92
CA PHE A 55 12.01 3.22 18.10
C PHE A 55 11.94 4.03 16.81
N PHE A 56 10.72 4.30 16.33
CA PHE A 56 10.47 5.09 15.15
C PHE A 56 9.47 6.19 15.48
N ASP A 57 9.79 7.45 15.14
CA ASP A 57 8.81 8.52 15.14
C ASP A 57 8.03 8.47 13.82
N GLY A 58 6.72 8.17 13.89
CA GLY A 58 5.86 8.12 12.71
C GLY A 58 5.76 9.47 11.97
N ASN A 59 6.06 10.59 12.62
CA ASN A 59 6.04 11.91 11.99
C ASN A 59 7.28 12.14 11.10
N GLU A 60 8.35 11.37 11.30
CA GLU A 60 9.57 11.44 10.48
C GLU A 60 9.50 10.56 9.25
N ILE A 61 8.49 9.66 9.17
CA ILE A 61 8.33 8.74 8.03
C ILE A 61 7.65 9.49 6.88
N GLU A 62 8.40 9.79 5.84
CA GLU A 62 7.86 10.34 4.62
C GLU A 62 7.15 9.26 3.76
N PRO A 63 6.35 9.66 2.73
CA PRO A 63 5.83 8.71 1.76
C PRO A 63 6.93 7.86 1.15
N MET A 64 6.74 6.53 1.13
CA MET A 64 7.75 5.57 0.68
C MET A 64 7.32 4.86 -0.59
N ILE A 65 8.31 4.43 -1.38
CA ILE A 65 8.11 3.62 -2.57
C ILE A 65 9.23 2.60 -2.71
N THR A 66 8.93 1.41 -3.24
CA THR A 66 9.98 0.44 -3.56
C THR A 66 10.60 0.74 -4.93
N PHE A 67 11.88 0.46 -5.07
CA PHE A 67 12.65 0.58 -6.32
C PHE A 67 13.17 -0.76 -6.86
N GLY A 68 13.03 -1.82 -6.07
CA GLY A 68 13.55 -3.16 -6.39
C GLY A 68 12.47 -4.24 -6.39
N THR A 69 12.88 -5.49 -6.24
CA THR A 69 12.06 -6.70 -6.39
C THR A 69 11.68 -7.37 -5.07
N ASN A 70 11.81 -6.68 -3.97
CA ASN A 70 11.30 -7.09 -2.66
C ASN A 70 10.91 -5.87 -1.80
N PRO A 71 10.04 -6.04 -0.78
CA PRO A 71 9.60 -4.92 0.06
C PRO A 71 10.72 -4.20 0.82
N GLY A 72 11.83 -4.88 1.14
CA GLY A 72 12.99 -4.29 1.81
C GLY A 72 13.80 -3.32 0.92
N MET A 73 13.53 -3.30 -0.39
CA MET A 73 14.11 -2.32 -1.32
C MET A 73 13.19 -1.10 -1.45
N GLY A 74 12.83 -0.48 -0.35
CA GLY A 74 12.02 0.73 -0.25
C GLY A 74 12.84 1.92 0.21
N ILE A 75 12.49 3.10 -0.28
CA ILE A 75 13.10 4.39 0.09
C ILE A 75 12.02 5.43 0.32
N GLY A 76 12.35 6.47 1.07
CA GLY A 76 11.56 7.69 1.12
C GLY A 76 11.48 8.35 -0.26
N ILE A 77 10.37 9.00 -0.55
CA ILE A 77 10.13 9.55 -1.89
C ILE A 77 11.14 10.65 -2.28
N SER A 78 11.72 11.33 -1.30
CA SER A 78 12.74 12.35 -1.51
C SER A 78 14.17 11.80 -1.64
N GLU A 79 14.36 10.51 -1.35
CA GLU A 79 15.65 9.84 -1.38
C GLU A 79 16.06 9.37 -2.78
N PHE A 80 17.31 8.98 -2.90
CA PHE A 80 17.88 8.40 -4.11
C PHE A 80 18.06 6.90 -3.94
N ILE A 81 17.98 6.14 -5.04
CA ILE A 81 18.28 4.71 -5.05
C ILE A 81 19.70 4.51 -4.49
N PRO A 82 19.88 3.71 -3.42
CA PRO A 82 21.16 3.57 -2.75
C PRO A 82 22.28 3.06 -3.68
N ILE A 83 23.52 3.42 -3.36
CA ILE A 83 24.71 2.86 -4.01
C ILE A 83 24.96 1.47 -3.41
N ALA A 84 25.29 0.47 -4.24
CA ALA A 84 25.44 -0.94 -3.83
C ALA A 84 26.40 -1.16 -2.65
N GLU A 85 27.43 -0.35 -2.51
CA GLU A 85 28.38 -0.41 -1.39
C GLU A 85 27.73 -0.15 -0.03
N ASN A 86 26.56 0.51 -0.01
CA ASN A 86 25.81 0.86 1.18
C ASN A 86 24.64 -0.11 1.46
N VAL A 87 24.51 -1.19 0.67
CA VAL A 87 23.39 -2.14 0.80
C VAL A 87 23.83 -3.39 1.52
N GLU A 88 23.20 -3.67 2.66
CA GLU A 88 23.42 -4.89 3.42
C GLU A 88 22.89 -6.11 2.65
N GLY A 89 23.70 -7.17 2.52
CA GLY A 89 23.26 -8.45 1.93
C GLY A 89 23.77 -8.79 0.53
N GLY A 90 24.58 -7.95 -0.10
CA GLY A 90 25.37 -8.32 -1.28
C GLY A 90 24.96 -7.70 -2.60
N ASN A 91 25.98 -7.32 -3.34
CA ASN A 91 25.94 -6.58 -4.59
C ASN A 91 25.20 -7.33 -5.72
N ALA A 92 25.33 -8.65 -5.84
CA ALA A 92 24.80 -9.40 -6.98
C ALA A 92 23.25 -9.43 -7.02
N THR A 93 22.59 -9.66 -5.89
CA THR A 93 21.12 -9.68 -5.80
C THR A 93 20.56 -8.27 -5.99
N TYR A 94 21.21 -7.29 -5.43
CA TYR A 94 20.85 -5.88 -5.58
C TYR A 94 20.91 -5.44 -7.05
N GLN A 95 22.03 -5.69 -7.73
CA GLN A 95 22.23 -5.38 -9.13
C GLN A 95 21.24 -6.13 -10.04
N LYS A 96 20.96 -7.40 -9.73
CA LYS A 96 19.94 -8.18 -10.45
C LYS A 96 18.57 -7.48 -10.34
N SER A 97 18.18 -7.04 -9.15
CA SER A 97 16.92 -6.33 -8.92
C SER A 97 16.85 -5.01 -9.70
N LEU A 98 17.89 -4.20 -9.66
CA LEU A 98 17.96 -2.94 -10.42
C LEU A 98 17.87 -3.18 -11.93
N ASN A 99 18.60 -4.16 -12.45
CA ASN A 99 18.54 -4.54 -13.85
C ASN A 99 17.14 -4.99 -14.28
N TYR A 100 16.46 -5.79 -13.46
CA TYR A 100 15.07 -6.18 -13.71
C TYR A 100 14.14 -4.99 -13.74
N MET A 101 14.29 -4.09 -12.77
CA MET A 101 13.46 -2.87 -12.68
C MET A 101 13.85 -1.80 -13.70
N GLY A 102 15.03 -1.89 -14.31
CA GLY A 102 15.52 -0.91 -15.28
C GLY A 102 15.90 0.43 -14.64
N TYR A 103 16.41 0.40 -13.41
CA TYR A 103 16.88 1.57 -12.66
C TYR A 103 18.37 1.50 -12.41
N ASN A 104 18.97 2.65 -12.13
CA ASN A 104 20.37 2.76 -11.74
C ASN A 104 20.51 3.34 -10.34
N GLU A 105 21.64 3.04 -9.72
CA GLU A 105 22.04 3.65 -8.45
C GLU A 105 22.09 5.18 -8.57
N GLY A 106 21.74 5.89 -7.50
CA GLY A 106 21.75 7.34 -7.44
C GLY A 106 20.62 8.04 -8.21
N GLU A 107 19.71 7.30 -8.85
CA GLU A 107 18.52 7.88 -9.47
C GLU A 107 17.43 8.21 -8.42
N THR A 108 16.62 9.23 -8.70
CA THR A 108 15.38 9.48 -7.96
C THR A 108 14.24 8.68 -8.52
N MET A 109 13.28 8.29 -7.66
CA MET A 109 12.03 7.70 -8.09
C MET A 109 11.03 8.72 -8.61
N ILE A 110 11.09 9.98 -8.14
CA ILE A 110 10.20 11.06 -8.61
C ILE A 110 10.36 11.25 -10.13
N GLY A 111 9.23 11.32 -10.81
CA GLY A 111 9.17 11.56 -12.25
C GLY A 111 9.29 10.29 -13.12
N LYS A 112 9.54 9.11 -12.54
CA LYS A 112 9.51 7.85 -13.28
C LYS A 112 8.11 7.59 -13.81
N GLU A 113 7.96 7.40 -15.12
CA GLU A 113 6.68 7.11 -15.78
C GLU A 113 6.13 5.77 -15.32
N ILE A 114 4.80 5.69 -15.22
CA ILE A 114 4.09 4.47 -14.88
C ILE A 114 2.97 4.19 -15.88
N ASP A 115 2.64 2.93 -16.05
CA ASP A 115 1.58 2.49 -16.96
C ASP A 115 0.31 2.08 -16.21
N PHE A 116 0.47 1.56 -14.99
CA PHE A 116 -0.62 1.00 -14.21
C PHE A 116 -0.62 1.52 -12.78
N VAL A 117 -1.83 1.59 -12.22
CA VAL A 117 -2.05 1.75 -10.78
C VAL A 117 -2.97 0.64 -10.30
N PHE A 118 -2.59 0.01 -9.20
CA PHE A 118 -3.41 -0.97 -8.51
C PHE A 118 -3.66 -0.53 -7.07
N LEU A 119 -4.92 -0.22 -6.77
CA LEU A 119 -5.40 -0.01 -5.39
C LEU A 119 -6.22 -1.23 -4.99
N GLY A 120 -5.79 -1.93 -3.95
CA GLY A 120 -6.50 -3.11 -3.50
C GLY A 120 -5.62 -4.07 -2.71
N SER A 121 -5.99 -5.32 -2.75
CA SER A 121 -5.47 -6.45 -1.98
C SER A 121 -6.14 -6.60 -0.60
N CYS A 122 -5.86 -7.72 0.08
CA CYS A 122 -6.39 -8.00 1.41
C CYS A 122 -5.84 -7.06 2.50
N THR A 123 -4.71 -6.40 2.24
CA THR A 123 -4.06 -5.46 3.17
C THR A 123 -4.49 -4.02 2.94
N ASN A 124 -4.62 -3.60 1.69
CA ASN A 124 -4.88 -2.20 1.31
C ASN A 124 -6.11 -2.05 0.38
N GLY A 125 -7.14 -2.84 0.62
CA GLY A 125 -8.46 -2.74 -0.03
C GLY A 125 -9.56 -2.41 0.96
N ARG A 126 -9.25 -1.73 2.06
CA ARG A 126 -10.20 -1.31 3.10
C ARG A 126 -10.84 0.02 2.75
N ILE A 127 -11.89 0.39 3.45
CA ILE A 127 -12.58 1.66 3.21
C ILE A 127 -11.67 2.87 3.47
N GLU A 128 -10.78 2.77 4.46
CA GLU A 128 -9.79 3.80 4.79
C GLU A 128 -8.83 4.08 3.63
N ASP A 129 -8.42 3.03 2.92
CA ASP A 129 -7.54 3.14 1.75
C ASP A 129 -8.23 3.87 0.60
N PHE A 130 -9.52 3.58 0.39
CA PHE A 130 -10.34 4.26 -0.62
C PHE A 130 -10.63 5.71 -0.25
N ARG A 131 -10.86 6.01 1.03
CA ARG A 131 -11.00 7.39 1.50
C ARG A 131 -9.73 8.20 1.22
N ALA A 132 -8.56 7.66 1.61
CA ALA A 132 -7.28 8.31 1.41
C ALA A 132 -6.94 8.51 -0.08
N PHE A 133 -7.20 7.51 -0.92
CA PHE A 133 -7.05 7.60 -2.37
C PHE A 133 -7.96 8.67 -2.97
N THR A 134 -9.24 8.65 -2.59
CA THR A 134 -10.27 9.57 -3.11
C THR A 134 -9.97 11.01 -2.75
N GLU A 135 -9.42 11.27 -1.55
CA GLU A 135 -9.03 12.61 -1.13
C GLU A 135 -8.01 13.24 -2.09
N ILE A 136 -7.04 12.45 -2.55
CA ILE A 136 -6.02 12.93 -3.49
C ILE A 136 -6.61 13.18 -4.88
N VAL A 137 -7.50 12.31 -5.38
CA VAL A 137 -8.01 12.40 -6.76
C VAL A 137 -9.20 13.33 -6.92
N LYS A 138 -9.84 13.71 -5.83
CA LYS A 138 -11.01 14.61 -5.84
C LYS A 138 -10.74 15.90 -6.60
N GLY A 139 -11.59 16.19 -7.58
CA GLY A 139 -11.45 17.36 -8.45
C GLY A 139 -10.32 17.29 -9.49
N LYS A 140 -9.65 16.13 -9.60
CA LYS A 140 -8.60 15.87 -10.60
C LYS A 140 -9.03 14.75 -11.53
N LYS A 141 -8.32 14.57 -12.62
CA LYS A 141 -8.54 13.48 -13.59
C LYS A 141 -7.35 12.52 -13.56
N LYS A 142 -7.64 11.25 -13.71
CA LYS A 142 -6.63 10.22 -13.98
C LYS A 142 -5.91 10.56 -15.27
N ALA A 143 -4.59 10.37 -15.32
CA ALA A 143 -3.80 10.51 -16.54
C ALA A 143 -4.28 9.51 -17.61
N ASP A 144 -4.42 9.94 -18.85
CA ASP A 144 -4.88 9.09 -19.95
C ASP A 144 -3.93 7.93 -20.24
N SER A 145 -2.65 8.09 -19.95
CA SER A 145 -1.62 7.05 -20.10
C SER A 145 -1.72 5.93 -19.08
N VAL A 146 -2.50 6.09 -17.98
CA VAL A 146 -2.55 5.16 -16.87
C VAL A 146 -3.81 4.29 -16.94
N THR A 147 -3.62 2.98 -16.84
CA THR A 147 -4.69 2.03 -16.53
C THR A 147 -4.76 1.85 -15.00
N ALA A 148 -5.90 2.12 -14.40
CA ALA A 148 -6.07 1.98 -12.95
C ALA A 148 -7.09 0.91 -12.60
N TRP A 149 -6.72 0.00 -11.72
CA TRP A 149 -7.58 -1.04 -11.17
C TRP A 149 -7.80 -0.80 -9.67
N LEU A 150 -9.03 -0.46 -9.32
CA LEU A 150 -9.46 -0.21 -7.95
C LEU A 150 -10.31 -1.39 -7.50
N VAL A 151 -9.78 -2.18 -6.57
CA VAL A 151 -10.33 -3.47 -6.16
C VAL A 151 -10.67 -3.46 -4.68
N PRO A 152 -11.95 -3.34 -4.29
CA PRO A 152 -12.37 -3.43 -2.89
C PRO A 152 -11.98 -4.78 -2.27
N GLY A 153 -11.59 -4.78 -1.00
CA GLY A 153 -11.19 -6.00 -0.30
C GLY A 153 -12.38 -6.94 0.03
N SER A 154 -13.60 -6.44 -0.08
CA SER A 154 -14.83 -7.21 0.14
C SER A 154 -16.06 -6.47 -0.39
N HIS A 155 -17.18 -7.17 -0.56
CA HIS A 155 -18.47 -6.53 -0.89
C HIS A 155 -18.96 -5.54 0.20
N LYS A 156 -18.55 -5.71 1.47
CA LYS A 156 -18.86 -4.74 2.52
C LYS A 156 -18.12 -3.40 2.28
N VAL A 157 -16.87 -3.48 1.81
CA VAL A 157 -16.10 -2.27 1.45
C VAL A 157 -16.68 -1.62 0.19
N GLU A 158 -17.01 -2.41 -0.83
CA GLU A 158 -17.66 -1.91 -2.04
C GLU A 158 -18.94 -1.12 -1.72
N LYS A 159 -19.81 -1.70 -0.88
CA LYS A 159 -21.03 -1.03 -0.42
C LYS A 159 -20.72 0.25 0.37
N ALA A 160 -19.71 0.24 1.24
CA ALA A 160 -19.32 1.45 1.98
C ALA A 160 -18.79 2.56 1.05
N ILE A 161 -18.05 2.21 -0.02
CA ILE A 161 -17.60 3.17 -1.05
C ILE A 161 -18.80 3.87 -1.70
N GLU A 162 -19.90 3.13 -1.97
CA GLU A 162 -21.13 3.68 -2.52
C GLU A 162 -21.86 4.55 -1.49
N GLU A 163 -22.07 4.03 -0.29
CA GLU A 163 -22.80 4.71 0.79
C GLU A 163 -22.13 6.01 1.23
N GLU A 164 -20.80 6.10 1.17
CA GLU A 164 -20.05 7.32 1.49
C GLU A 164 -19.90 8.28 0.30
N GLY A 165 -20.46 7.95 -0.87
CA GLY A 165 -20.37 8.79 -2.08
C GLY A 165 -18.99 8.85 -2.72
N LEU A 166 -18.06 7.98 -2.30
CA LEU A 166 -16.70 7.92 -2.88
C LEU A 166 -16.73 7.45 -4.33
N LEU A 167 -17.68 6.57 -4.68
CA LEU A 167 -17.83 6.03 -6.03
C LEU A 167 -18.04 7.13 -7.08
N ASP A 168 -18.86 8.13 -6.75
CA ASP A 168 -19.14 9.22 -7.68
C ASP A 168 -17.90 10.08 -7.93
N ILE A 169 -17.14 10.38 -6.86
CA ILE A 169 -15.87 11.13 -6.98
C ILE A 169 -14.86 10.34 -7.83
N LEU A 170 -14.75 9.02 -7.60
CA LEU A 170 -13.86 8.15 -8.37
C LEU A 170 -14.26 8.12 -9.86
N LYS A 171 -15.55 7.95 -10.17
CA LYS A 171 -16.08 8.00 -11.55
C LYS A 171 -15.83 9.34 -12.21
N GLU A 172 -16.11 10.45 -11.52
CA GLU A 172 -15.81 11.79 -12.01
C GLU A 172 -14.32 11.98 -12.29
N SER A 173 -13.45 11.35 -11.52
CA SER A 173 -11.99 11.38 -11.73
C SER A 173 -11.50 10.42 -12.82
N GLY A 174 -12.38 9.61 -13.43
CA GLY A 174 -12.06 8.68 -14.51
C GLY A 174 -11.61 7.29 -14.03
N PHE A 175 -11.98 6.91 -12.80
CA PHE A 175 -11.72 5.60 -12.25
C PHE A 175 -12.94 4.70 -12.28
N GLU A 176 -12.70 3.39 -12.38
CA GLU A 176 -13.73 2.36 -12.30
C GLU A 176 -13.35 1.37 -11.19
N LEU A 177 -14.36 0.97 -10.39
CA LEU A 177 -14.19 -0.13 -9.45
C LEU A 177 -14.28 -1.47 -10.21
N ARG A 178 -13.48 -2.40 -9.77
CA ARG A 178 -13.56 -3.80 -10.18
C ARG A 178 -14.24 -4.61 -9.06
N GLU A 179 -14.68 -5.82 -9.42
CA GLU A 179 -15.24 -6.75 -8.45
C GLU A 179 -14.25 -7.04 -7.30
N PRO A 180 -14.74 -7.14 -6.06
CA PRO A 180 -13.91 -7.50 -4.92
C PRO A 180 -13.16 -8.82 -5.14
N GLY A 181 -11.85 -8.82 -4.87
CA GLY A 181 -11.03 -10.02 -5.06
C GLY A 181 -9.53 -9.75 -5.08
N CYS A 182 -8.78 -10.71 -5.60
CA CYS A 182 -7.32 -10.59 -5.69
C CYS A 182 -6.85 -9.82 -6.93
N SER A 183 -7.57 -9.94 -8.07
CA SER A 183 -7.23 -9.23 -9.31
C SER A 183 -5.73 -9.30 -9.61
N ALA A 184 -5.11 -8.21 -10.02
CA ALA A 184 -3.68 -8.13 -10.31
C ALA A 184 -2.75 -8.36 -9.11
N CYS A 185 -3.23 -8.42 -7.88
CA CYS A 185 -2.34 -8.69 -6.73
C CYS A 185 -1.55 -10.00 -6.88
N LEU A 186 -2.14 -11.01 -7.52
CA LEU A 186 -1.55 -12.33 -7.76
C LEU A 186 -1.40 -12.68 -9.24
N ALA A 187 -1.97 -11.90 -10.14
CA ALA A 187 -2.05 -12.19 -11.57
C ALA A 187 -2.59 -13.61 -11.91
N MET A 188 -3.49 -14.12 -11.07
CA MET A 188 -4.09 -15.46 -11.26
C MET A 188 -5.30 -15.45 -12.20
N ASN A 189 -5.82 -14.28 -12.53
CA ASN A 189 -6.89 -14.07 -13.51
C ASN A 189 -6.33 -13.35 -14.75
N GLU A 190 -7.21 -12.78 -15.56
CA GLU A 190 -6.82 -12.02 -16.75
C GLU A 190 -6.23 -10.63 -16.44
N ASP A 191 -6.38 -10.13 -15.22
CA ASP A 191 -5.82 -8.87 -14.77
C ASP A 191 -4.31 -9.01 -14.55
N LYS A 192 -3.56 -8.91 -15.64
CA LYS A 192 -2.09 -9.03 -15.64
C LYS A 192 -1.48 -7.77 -16.20
N ILE A 193 -0.42 -7.32 -15.54
CA ILE A 193 0.40 -6.23 -16.05
C ILE A 193 1.34 -6.78 -17.12
N PRO A 194 1.35 -6.21 -18.32
CA PRO A 194 2.21 -6.68 -19.42
C PRO A 194 3.71 -6.58 -19.07
N MET A 195 4.50 -7.40 -19.75
CA MET A 195 5.96 -7.41 -19.64
C MET A 195 6.56 -6.01 -19.86
N GLY A 196 7.49 -5.63 -18.99
CA GLY A 196 8.21 -4.36 -19.04
C GLY A 196 7.42 -3.15 -18.57
N LYS A 197 6.12 -3.29 -18.28
CA LYS A 197 5.27 -2.21 -17.79
C LYS A 197 5.42 -2.00 -16.30
N TYR A 198 5.31 -0.74 -15.86
CA TYR A 198 5.41 -0.34 -14.47
C TYR A 198 4.05 -0.14 -13.83
N ALA A 199 3.89 -0.68 -12.63
CA ALA A 199 2.72 -0.46 -11.81
C ALA A 199 3.08 0.12 -10.45
N VAL A 200 2.42 1.19 -10.04
CA VAL A 200 2.36 1.59 -8.63
C VAL A 200 1.22 0.82 -7.98
N SER A 201 1.53 0.09 -6.94
CA SER A 201 0.62 -0.91 -6.37
C SER A 201 0.59 -0.85 -4.85
N THR A 202 -0.60 -0.95 -4.28
CA THR A 202 -0.79 -1.08 -2.84
C THR A 202 -0.76 -2.54 -2.36
N SER A 203 -0.38 -3.48 -3.21
CA SER A 203 -0.17 -4.87 -2.82
C SER A 203 1.03 -5.00 -1.86
N ASN A 204 1.23 -6.18 -1.29
CA ASN A 204 2.24 -6.40 -0.25
C ASN A 204 3.48 -7.15 -0.74
N ARG A 205 3.58 -7.45 -2.02
CA ARG A 205 4.71 -8.18 -2.65
C ARG A 205 4.98 -7.64 -4.05
N ASN A 206 6.26 -7.56 -4.40
CA ASN A 206 6.72 -7.05 -5.70
C ASN A 206 7.88 -7.87 -6.30
N PHE A 207 7.96 -9.15 -5.97
CA PHE A 207 8.95 -10.02 -6.62
C PHE A 207 8.73 -10.09 -8.14
N GLU A 208 9.76 -10.46 -8.87
CA GLU A 208 9.75 -10.55 -10.34
C GLU A 208 8.51 -11.28 -10.85
N GLY A 209 7.71 -10.62 -11.67
CA GLY A 209 6.50 -11.20 -12.27
C GLY A 209 5.27 -11.33 -11.35
N ARG A 210 5.28 -10.74 -10.15
CA ARG A 210 4.17 -10.84 -9.19
C ARG A 210 2.81 -10.48 -9.78
N GLN A 211 2.75 -9.41 -10.55
CA GLN A 211 1.52 -8.90 -11.16
C GLN A 211 1.39 -9.26 -12.65
N GLY A 212 2.22 -10.17 -13.14
CA GLY A 212 2.27 -10.66 -14.51
C GLY A 212 3.70 -10.93 -14.95
N PRO A 213 3.94 -11.88 -15.87
CA PRO A 213 5.28 -12.21 -16.33
C PRO A 213 6.04 -10.98 -16.83
N GLY A 214 7.21 -10.69 -16.24
CA GLY A 214 8.03 -9.54 -16.59
C GLY A 214 7.48 -8.17 -16.21
N SER A 215 6.40 -8.09 -15.42
CA SER A 215 5.87 -6.84 -14.87
C SER A 215 6.79 -6.26 -13.81
N ARG A 216 6.79 -4.95 -13.67
CA ARG A 216 7.61 -4.19 -12.72
C ARG A 216 6.71 -3.49 -11.71
N THR A 217 6.70 -3.98 -10.48
CA THR A 217 5.79 -3.51 -9.42
C THR A 217 6.53 -2.62 -8.43
N LEU A 218 6.03 -1.41 -8.23
CA LEU A 218 6.45 -0.45 -7.23
C LEU A 218 5.41 -0.46 -6.10
N LEU A 219 5.79 -0.96 -4.92
CA LEU A 219 4.90 -0.91 -3.75
C LEU A 219 4.86 0.51 -3.20
N ALA A 220 3.67 0.99 -2.92
CA ALA A 220 3.44 2.32 -2.36
C ALA A 220 2.10 2.37 -1.60
N SER A 221 1.92 3.43 -0.81
CA SER A 221 0.68 3.69 -0.10
C SER A 221 -0.47 4.08 -1.04
N PRO A 222 -1.74 4.01 -0.61
CA PRO A 222 -2.89 4.47 -1.40
C PRO A 222 -2.76 5.91 -1.90
N ILE A 223 -2.26 6.83 -1.07
CA ILE A 223 -2.08 8.23 -1.47
C ILE A 223 -0.99 8.40 -2.54
N MET A 224 0.09 7.61 -2.46
CA MET A 224 1.13 7.58 -3.50
C MET A 224 0.58 7.03 -4.83
N ALA A 225 -0.21 5.96 -4.75
CA ALA A 225 -0.87 5.36 -5.92
C ALA A 225 -1.84 6.35 -6.58
N ALA A 226 -2.60 7.10 -5.78
CA ALA A 226 -3.49 8.16 -6.26
C ALA A 226 -2.73 9.27 -6.97
N ALA A 227 -1.64 9.76 -6.37
CA ALA A 227 -0.79 10.79 -6.97
C ALA A 227 -0.20 10.33 -8.30
N ALA A 228 0.30 9.08 -8.35
CA ALA A 228 0.82 8.48 -9.57
C ALA A 228 -0.27 8.32 -10.65
N ALA A 229 -1.49 7.93 -10.27
CA ALA A 229 -2.62 7.80 -11.20
C ALA A 229 -3.01 9.12 -11.86
N VAL A 230 -2.98 10.21 -11.11
CA VAL A 230 -3.32 11.56 -11.62
C VAL A 230 -2.23 12.11 -12.53
N THR A 231 -0.96 11.89 -12.19
CA THR A 231 0.16 12.51 -12.91
C THR A 231 0.79 11.66 -13.99
N GLY A 232 0.50 10.35 -14.02
CA GLY A 232 1.12 9.39 -14.95
C GLY A 232 2.55 8.99 -14.59
N LYS A 233 3.04 9.40 -13.42
CA LYS A 233 4.41 9.18 -12.97
C LYS A 233 4.50 9.11 -11.45
N VAL A 234 5.58 8.56 -10.94
CA VAL A 234 5.87 8.58 -9.50
C VAL A 234 5.94 10.03 -9.03
N THR A 235 5.08 10.37 -8.08
CA THR A 235 4.89 11.76 -7.62
C THR A 235 4.74 11.79 -6.10
N ASP A 236 5.35 12.76 -5.45
CA ASP A 236 5.13 13.00 -4.03
C ASP A 236 3.69 13.48 -3.80
N PRO A 237 2.86 12.72 -3.07
CA PRO A 237 1.46 13.06 -2.87
C PRO A 237 1.25 14.37 -2.12
N ARG A 238 2.23 14.78 -1.31
CA ARG A 238 2.21 16.05 -0.56
C ARG A 238 2.11 17.26 -1.47
N THR A 239 2.56 17.14 -2.72
CA THR A 239 2.46 18.21 -3.73
C THR A 239 1.05 18.37 -4.31
N LEU A 240 0.16 17.44 -4.07
CA LEU A 240 -1.22 17.42 -4.59
C LEU A 240 -2.29 17.69 -3.51
N ILE A 241 -1.88 17.73 -2.24
CA ILE A 241 -2.73 18.10 -1.11
C ILE A 241 -2.72 19.63 -1.02
N ASN A 242 -3.89 20.25 -1.11
CA ASN A 242 -4.08 21.70 -0.96
C ASN A 242 -4.27 22.08 0.52
#